data_cfc479c777bc018781cb9bedd5116bb8
#
_entry.id   cfc479c777bc018781cb9bedd5116bb8
#
_cell.length_a   1.000
_cell.length_b   1.000
_cell.length_c   1.000
_cell.angle_alpha   90.00
_cell.angle_beta   90.00
_cell.angle_gamma   90.00
#
_symmetry.space_group_name_H-M   'P 1'
#
loop_
_entity.id
_entity.type
_entity.pdbx_description
1 polymer ?
#
loop_
_entity_poly.entity_id
_entity_poly.type
_entity_poly.pdbx_seq_one_letter_code
_entity_poly.pdbx_strand_id
1 'polypeptide(L)' 'MLHLVEVAIEPENLAHQLSQMRTWLDHMKFQVIGFRQIPGANICRVDFENEREATAFAQAFAGKELNRTVA' A
#
# COMPACT_ATOMS: atom_id res chain seq x y z
N MET A 1 15.32 3.44 -4.19
CA MET A 1 14.96 3.24 -2.77
C MET A 1 13.48 2.96 -2.68
N LEU A 2 13.09 1.91 -1.95
CA LEU A 2 11.69 1.53 -1.86
C LEU A 2 11.02 2.23 -0.69
N HIS A 3 9.81 2.67 -0.93
CA HIS A 3 8.97 3.27 0.09
C HIS A 3 7.81 2.31 0.32
N LEU A 4 7.73 1.76 1.51
CA LEU A 4 6.76 0.73 1.84
C LEU A 4 5.57 1.33 2.57
N VAL A 5 4.37 0.90 2.19
CA VAL A 5 3.16 1.30 2.89
C VAL A 5 2.41 0.05 3.31
N GLU A 6 2.01 -0.01 4.57
CA GLU A 6 1.21 -1.12 5.08
C GLU A 6 -0.19 -0.61 5.40
N VAL A 7 -1.18 -1.32 4.89
CA VAL A 7 -2.58 -1.01 5.12
C VAL A 7 -3.23 -2.18 5.84
N ALA A 8 -3.89 -1.89 6.97
CA ALA A 8 -4.60 -2.92 7.71
C ALA A 8 -5.78 -3.43 6.88
N ILE A 9 -5.94 -4.74 6.84
CA ILE A 9 -6.98 -5.39 6.06
C ILE A 9 -7.96 -6.07 7.00
N GLU A 10 -9.24 -5.86 6.75
CA GLU A 10 -10.28 -6.59 7.45
C GLU A 10 -10.58 -7.86 6.66
N PRO A 11 -10.40 -9.05 7.24
CA PRO A 11 -10.58 -10.30 6.50
C PRO A 11 -11.94 -10.42 5.82
N GLU A 12 -12.97 -9.86 6.43
CA GLU A 12 -14.33 -9.89 5.88
C GLU A 12 -14.45 -9.06 4.61
N ASN A 13 -13.61 -8.05 4.45
CA ASN A 13 -13.66 -7.12 3.32
C ASN A 13 -12.41 -7.20 2.44
N LEU A 14 -11.65 -8.28 2.57
CA LEU A 14 -10.36 -8.37 1.89
C LEU A 14 -10.45 -8.09 0.40
N ALA A 15 -11.34 -8.80 -0.30
CA ALA A 15 -11.46 -8.64 -1.75
C ALA A 15 -11.86 -7.21 -2.11
N HIS A 16 -12.78 -6.63 -1.35
CA HIS A 16 -13.26 -5.28 -1.60
C HIS A 16 -12.15 -4.25 -1.38
N GLN A 17 -11.40 -4.39 -0.29
CA GLN A 17 -10.32 -3.45 0.01
C GLN A 17 -9.21 -3.53 -1.02
N LEU A 18 -8.82 -4.75 -1.44
CA LEU A 18 -7.80 -4.91 -2.45
C LEU A 18 -8.25 -4.31 -3.79
N SER A 19 -9.52 -4.52 -4.14
CA SER A 19 -10.06 -3.96 -5.36
C SER A 19 -10.07 -2.44 -5.33
N GLN A 20 -10.43 -1.85 -4.20
CA GLN A 20 -10.42 -0.39 -4.06
C GLN A 20 -9.02 0.18 -4.21
N MET A 21 -8.04 -0.47 -3.60
CA MET A 21 -6.66 -0.02 -3.69
C MET A 21 -6.14 -0.08 -5.12
N ARG A 22 -6.42 -1.18 -5.82
CA ARG A 22 -5.99 -1.32 -7.21
C ARG A 22 -6.66 -0.30 -8.12
N THR A 23 -7.96 -0.09 -7.93
CA THR A 23 -8.70 0.89 -8.72
C THR A 23 -8.14 2.29 -8.50
N TRP A 24 -7.85 2.62 -7.24
CA TRP A 24 -7.27 3.92 -6.92
C TRP A 24 -5.90 4.10 -7.58
N LEU A 25 -5.05 3.09 -7.51
CA LEU A 25 -3.73 3.14 -8.12
C LEU A 25 -3.82 3.32 -9.63
N ASP A 26 -4.75 2.61 -10.27
CA ASP A 26 -4.97 2.75 -11.70
C ASP A 26 -5.47 4.15 -12.04
N HIS A 27 -6.38 4.67 -11.24
CA HIS A 27 -6.94 6.00 -11.47
C HIS A 27 -5.85 7.07 -11.35
N MET A 28 -4.97 6.93 -10.38
CA MET A 28 -3.88 7.87 -10.17
C MET A 28 -2.71 7.64 -11.11
N LYS A 29 -2.74 6.52 -11.84
CA LYS A 29 -1.67 6.10 -12.75
C LYS A 29 -0.35 5.92 -12.02
N PHE A 30 -0.42 5.47 -10.80
CA PHE A 30 0.77 5.14 -10.03
C PHE A 30 1.20 3.72 -10.35
N GLN A 31 2.50 3.53 -10.53
CA GLN A 31 3.07 2.22 -10.77
C GLN A 31 3.72 1.75 -9.48
N VAL A 32 3.20 0.65 -8.95
CA VAL A 32 3.77 0.07 -7.75
C VAL A 32 4.78 -1.00 -8.13
N ILE A 33 5.80 -1.14 -7.30
CA ILE A 33 6.82 -2.15 -7.51
C ILE A 33 6.34 -3.50 -6.99
N GLY A 34 5.61 -3.49 -5.89
CA GLY A 34 5.07 -4.70 -5.31
C GLY A 34 3.74 -4.42 -4.65
N PHE A 35 2.86 -5.41 -4.68
CA PHE A 35 1.54 -5.32 -4.06
C PHE A 35 1.19 -6.71 -3.57
N ARG A 36 1.22 -6.92 -2.26
CA ARG A 36 1.00 -8.25 -1.72
C ARG A 36 0.39 -8.21 -0.33
N GLN A 37 -0.34 -9.27 -0.03
CA GLN A 37 -0.89 -9.50 1.29
C GLN A 37 0.15 -10.25 2.12
N ILE A 38 0.30 -9.84 3.37
CA ILE A 38 1.21 -10.52 4.29
C ILE A 38 0.41 -11.59 5.03
N PRO A 39 0.71 -12.87 4.84
CA PRO A 39 -0.04 -13.95 5.49
C PRO A 39 0.05 -13.85 7.01
N GLY A 40 -1.07 -14.06 7.68
CA GLY A 40 -1.13 -14.11 9.13
C GLY A 40 -1.13 -12.77 9.84
N ALA A 41 -0.94 -11.68 9.11
CA ALA A 41 -0.87 -10.36 9.74
C ALA A 41 -2.04 -9.44 9.37
N ASN A 42 -2.90 -9.86 8.43
CA ASN A 42 -4.02 -9.05 7.95
C ASN A 42 -3.55 -7.67 7.49
N ILE A 43 -2.46 -7.67 6.75
CA ILE A 43 -1.85 -6.44 6.25
C ILE A 43 -1.59 -6.60 4.76
N CYS A 44 -1.85 -5.54 4.01
CA CYS A 44 -1.44 -5.45 2.62
C CYS A 44 -0.24 -4.51 2.55
N ARG A 45 0.84 -4.96 1.94
CA ARG A 45 2.03 -4.15 1.76
C ARG A 45 2.17 -3.74 0.31
N VAL A 46 2.36 -2.45 0.10
CA VAL A 46 2.54 -1.89 -1.24
C VAL A 46 3.88 -1.19 -1.27
N ASP A 47 4.68 -1.52 -2.27
CA ASP A 47 6.02 -0.96 -2.41
C ASP A 47 6.02 0.07 -3.54
N PHE A 48 6.48 1.27 -3.23
CA PHE A 48 6.58 2.36 -4.19
C PHE A 48 8.03 2.75 -4.40
N GLU A 49 8.33 3.20 -5.61
CA GLU A 49 9.65 3.73 -5.91
C GLU A 49 9.75 5.21 -5.53
N ASN A 50 8.63 5.86 -5.41
CA ASN A 50 8.54 7.31 -5.24
C ASN A 50 7.87 7.62 -3.91
N GLU A 51 8.52 8.45 -3.09
CA GLU A 51 8.00 8.82 -1.77
C GLU A 51 6.65 9.53 -1.87
N ARG A 52 6.50 10.39 -2.86
CA ARG A 52 5.26 11.14 -3.04
C ARG A 52 4.07 10.22 -3.27
N GLU A 53 4.26 9.20 -4.08
CA GLU A 53 3.22 8.22 -4.34
C GLU A 53 2.90 7.41 -3.10
N ALA A 54 3.92 7.02 -2.35
CA ALA A 54 3.73 6.27 -1.11
C ALA A 54 2.93 7.09 -0.10
N THR A 55 3.28 8.36 0.05
CA THR A 55 2.58 9.24 0.99
C THR A 55 1.12 9.42 0.58
N ALA A 56 0.87 9.64 -0.71
CA ALA A 56 -0.49 9.81 -1.19
C ALA A 56 -1.33 8.56 -0.95
N PHE A 57 -0.77 7.39 -1.20
CA PHE A 57 -1.45 6.12 -0.97
C PHE A 57 -1.73 5.92 0.52
N ALA A 58 -0.75 6.19 1.36
CA ALA A 58 -0.93 6.04 2.81
C ALA A 58 -2.05 6.94 3.33
N GLN A 59 -2.13 8.16 2.82
CA GLN A 59 -3.19 9.08 3.24
C GLN A 59 -4.56 8.62 2.73
N ALA A 60 -4.62 8.10 1.51
CA ALA A 60 -5.88 7.68 0.92
C ALA A 60 -6.50 6.49 1.65
N PHE A 61 -5.68 5.58 2.17
CA PHE A 61 -6.14 4.34 2.77
C PHE A 61 -5.79 4.19 4.24
N ALA A 62 -5.40 5.29 4.89
CA ALA A 62 -5.00 5.29 6.29
C ALA A 62 -3.90 4.26 6.56
N GLY A 63 -2.98 4.16 5.62
CA GLY A 63 -1.87 3.23 5.72
C GLY A 63 -0.72 3.81 6.52
N LYS A 64 0.22 2.95 6.85
CA LYS A 64 1.42 3.32 7.58
C LYS A 64 2.61 3.29 6.64
N GLU A 65 3.28 4.42 6.49
CA GLU A 65 4.51 4.48 5.72
C GLU A 65 5.65 3.91 6.54
N LEU A 66 6.37 2.99 5.94
CA LEU A 66 7.55 2.42 6.55
C LEU A 66 8.76 2.96 5.80
N ASN A 67 9.28 4.07 6.27
CA ASN A 67 10.50 4.61 5.69
C ASN A 67 11.67 3.83 6.24
N ARG A 68 12.28 3.05 5.39
CA ARG A 68 13.55 2.46 5.73
C ARG A 68 14.62 3.50 5.55
N THR A 69 14.79 4.30 6.55
CA THR A 69 16.00 5.08 6.62
C THR A 69 17.05 4.15 7.14
N VAL A 70 17.96 3.81 6.29
CA VAL A 70 19.16 3.16 6.76
C VAL A 70 19.97 4.25 7.42
N ALA A 71 19.99 4.21 8.68
CA ALA A 71 20.88 5.10 9.40
C ALA A 71 22.31 4.65 9.15
#